data_3e152eface81f3c2e80e7bc190f634a0
#
_entry.id   3e152eface81f3c2e80e7bc190f634a0
#
_cell.length_a   1.000
_cell.length_b   1.000
_cell.length_c   1.000
_cell.angle_alpha   90.00
_cell.angle_beta   90.00
_cell.angle_gamma   90.00
#
_symmetry.space_group_name_H-M   'P 1'
#
loop_
_entity.id
_entity.type
_entity.pdbx_description
1 polymer ?
#
loop_
_entity_poly.entity_id
_entity_poly.type
_entity_poly.pdbx_seq_one_letter_code
_entity_poly.pdbx_strand_id
1 'polypeptide(L)'
;MVKAKIEKIVREEMANAGAQEVFFPALLPREPYEATGRWTEYGDNLFRLVDRKQADYLLAPTHEEMFTLLVKDLYSSYKDLPVTLYQIQNKYRDEARPRAGLLRGREFVMKDAYSFDINDEGLEASYQAQRAAYERIF
;
A
#
# COMPACT_ATOMS: atom_id res chain seq x y z
N MET A 1 -22.27 8.51 -3.31
CA MET A 1 -22.49 7.06 -3.21
C MET A 1 -21.68 6.48 -2.07
N VAL A 2 -21.98 5.26 -1.57
CA VAL A 2 -21.39 4.69 -0.33
C VAL A 2 -19.86 4.68 -0.34
N LYS A 3 -19.22 4.14 -1.40
CA LYS A 3 -17.76 4.10 -1.54
C LYS A 3 -17.10 5.47 -1.29
N ALA A 4 -17.59 6.52 -1.97
CA ALA A 4 -17.02 7.85 -1.82
C ALA A 4 -17.17 8.43 -0.39
N LYS A 5 -18.24 8.07 0.31
CA LYS A 5 -18.45 8.48 1.72
C LYS A 5 -17.46 7.78 2.64
N ILE A 6 -17.23 6.47 2.43
CA ILE A 6 -16.23 5.69 3.19
C ILE A 6 -14.83 6.26 2.93
N GLU A 7 -14.46 6.47 1.67
CA GLU A 7 -13.15 7.03 1.33
C GLU A 7 -12.94 8.43 1.92
N LYS A 8 -14.00 9.25 1.99
CA LYS A 8 -13.93 10.57 2.61
C LYS A 8 -13.58 10.45 4.11
N ILE A 9 -14.29 9.59 4.85
CA ILE A 9 -14.04 9.35 6.28
C ILE A 9 -12.59 8.85 6.48
N VAL A 10 -12.15 7.89 5.66
CA VAL A 10 -10.78 7.37 5.72
C VAL A 10 -9.74 8.48 5.49
N ARG A 11 -9.93 9.35 4.48
CA ARG A 11 -9.01 10.47 4.22
C ARG A 11 -8.96 11.45 5.38
N GLU A 12 -10.12 11.79 5.96
CA GLU A 12 -10.20 12.69 7.11
C GLU A 12 -9.40 12.13 8.30
N GLU A 13 -9.56 10.84 8.60
CA GLU A 13 -8.86 10.22 9.72
C GLU A 13 -7.36 9.98 9.46
N MET A 14 -6.97 9.70 8.22
CA MET A 14 -5.56 9.63 7.84
C MET A 14 -4.88 11.01 7.95
N ALA A 15 -5.55 12.07 7.51
CA ALA A 15 -5.05 13.44 7.67
C ALA A 15 -4.92 13.83 9.14
N ASN A 16 -5.91 13.50 9.97
CA ASN A 16 -5.89 13.73 11.43
C ASN A 16 -4.75 12.95 12.11
N ALA A 17 -4.37 11.80 11.59
CA ALA A 17 -3.21 11.02 12.05
C ALA A 17 -1.86 11.51 11.48
N GLY A 18 -1.85 12.62 10.72
CA GLY A 18 -0.65 13.20 10.13
C GLY A 18 -0.10 12.48 8.90
N ALA A 19 -0.87 11.55 8.32
CA ALA A 19 -0.45 10.82 7.12
C ALA A 19 -0.70 11.63 5.84
N GLN A 20 0.20 11.52 4.87
CA GLN A 20 0.12 12.18 3.57
C GLN A 20 -0.36 11.20 2.50
N GLU A 21 -1.34 11.63 1.69
CA GLU A 21 -1.85 10.82 0.58
C GLU A 21 -0.89 10.88 -0.60
N VAL A 22 -0.54 9.71 -1.13
CA VAL A 22 0.20 9.53 -2.38
C VAL A 22 -0.58 8.59 -3.29
N PHE A 23 -0.21 8.53 -4.56
CA PHE A 23 -0.86 7.65 -5.52
C PHE A 23 0.17 6.97 -6.39
N PHE A 24 0.22 5.64 -6.34
CA PHE A 24 1.03 4.82 -7.22
C PHE A 24 0.20 4.14 -8.30
N PRO A 25 0.77 3.86 -9.50
CA PRO A 25 0.11 3.02 -10.47
C PRO A 25 -0.11 1.60 -9.94
N ALA A 26 -1.14 0.92 -10.47
CA ALA A 26 -1.38 -0.49 -10.17
C ALA A 26 -0.56 -1.43 -11.05
N LEU A 27 -0.17 -0.98 -12.24
CA LEU A 27 0.76 -1.71 -13.13
C LEU A 27 2.19 -1.32 -12.74
N LEU A 28 2.95 -2.30 -12.27
CA LEU A 28 4.27 -2.08 -11.69
C LEU A 28 5.34 -2.94 -12.39
N PRO A 29 6.59 -2.46 -12.47
CA PRO A 29 7.69 -3.24 -12.99
C PRO A 29 8.08 -4.38 -12.03
N ARG A 30 8.70 -5.44 -12.57
CA ARG A 30 9.13 -6.63 -11.84
C ARG A 30 10.22 -6.34 -10.81
N GLU A 31 11.17 -5.47 -11.14
CA GLU A 31 12.45 -5.34 -10.45
C GLU A 31 12.31 -5.04 -8.95
N PRO A 32 11.44 -4.12 -8.48
CA PRO A 32 11.26 -3.90 -7.04
C PRO A 32 10.80 -5.13 -6.28
N TYR A 33 9.93 -5.92 -6.88
CA TYR A 33 9.37 -7.14 -6.27
C TYR A 33 10.34 -8.33 -6.32
N GLU A 34 11.20 -8.36 -7.32
CA GLU A 34 12.29 -9.33 -7.40
C GLU A 34 13.35 -9.05 -6.34
N ALA A 35 13.70 -7.78 -6.12
CA ALA A 35 14.65 -7.36 -5.09
C ALA A 35 14.23 -7.75 -3.66
N THR A 36 12.93 -7.81 -3.37
CA THR A 36 12.39 -8.26 -2.08
C THR A 36 12.07 -9.77 -2.02
N GLY A 37 12.24 -10.49 -3.13
CA GLY A 37 11.86 -11.91 -3.24
C GLY A 37 10.37 -12.14 -3.51
N ARG A 38 9.54 -11.10 -3.39
CA ARG A 38 8.08 -11.24 -3.53
C ARG A 38 7.62 -11.64 -4.92
N TRP A 39 8.40 -11.35 -5.97
CA TRP A 39 8.11 -11.85 -7.31
C TRP A 39 7.91 -13.38 -7.34
N THR A 40 8.67 -14.11 -6.54
CA THR A 40 8.59 -15.56 -6.43
C THR A 40 7.67 -16.01 -5.29
N GLU A 41 7.77 -15.38 -4.11
CA GLU A 41 7.05 -15.79 -2.90
C GLU A 41 5.53 -15.66 -2.99
N TYR A 42 5.03 -14.69 -3.76
CA TYR A 42 3.58 -14.58 -4.01
C TYR A 42 3.01 -15.75 -4.82
N GLY A 43 3.85 -16.53 -5.52
CA GLY A 43 3.41 -17.69 -6.28
C GLY A 43 2.33 -17.34 -7.30
N ASP A 44 1.30 -18.18 -7.35
CA ASP A 44 0.17 -18.04 -8.30
C ASP A 44 -0.79 -16.89 -7.94
N ASN A 45 -0.68 -16.30 -6.75
CA ASN A 45 -1.51 -15.16 -6.37
C ASN A 45 -1.08 -13.84 -7.04
N LEU A 46 0.05 -13.82 -7.72
CA LEU A 46 0.55 -12.65 -8.43
C LEU A 46 0.11 -12.64 -9.88
N PHE A 47 -0.65 -11.62 -10.28
CA PHE A 47 -0.90 -11.35 -11.70
C PHE A 47 0.37 -10.83 -12.37
N ARG A 48 0.97 -11.66 -13.22
CA ARG A 48 2.15 -11.31 -14.03
C ARG A 48 1.72 -11.00 -15.45
N LEU A 49 2.35 -10.01 -16.04
CA LEU A 49 2.08 -9.57 -17.41
C LEU A 49 3.40 -9.39 -18.14
N VAL A 50 3.32 -9.48 -19.47
CA VAL A 50 4.44 -9.19 -20.33
C VAL A 50 3.99 -8.11 -21.32
N ASP A 51 4.77 -7.07 -21.49
CA ASP A 51 4.46 -6.02 -22.46
C ASP A 51 4.91 -6.43 -23.90
N ARG A 52 4.60 -5.56 -24.87
CA ARG A 52 4.99 -5.80 -26.28
C ARG A 52 6.50 -5.84 -26.52
N LYS A 53 7.31 -5.36 -25.57
CA LYS A 53 8.78 -5.38 -25.62
C LYS A 53 9.38 -6.55 -24.84
N GLN A 54 8.54 -7.47 -24.37
CA GLN A 54 8.92 -8.64 -23.55
C GLN A 54 9.47 -8.24 -22.16
N ALA A 55 9.07 -7.09 -21.61
CA ALA A 55 9.37 -6.71 -20.25
C ALA A 55 8.30 -7.24 -19.31
N ASP A 56 8.74 -7.75 -18.15
CA ASP A 56 7.86 -8.29 -17.11
C ASP A 56 7.26 -7.18 -16.23
N TYR A 57 5.96 -7.29 -15.99
CA TYR A 57 5.18 -6.44 -15.10
C TYR A 57 4.31 -7.28 -14.18
N LEU A 58 3.75 -6.62 -13.17
CA LEU A 58 2.72 -7.19 -12.30
C LEU A 58 1.59 -6.20 -12.05
N LEU A 59 0.42 -6.73 -11.69
CA LEU A 59 -0.62 -5.93 -11.04
C LEU A 59 -0.38 -5.97 -9.53
N ALA A 60 -0.32 -4.81 -8.92
CA ALA A 60 0.09 -4.65 -7.52
C ALA A 60 -0.78 -5.45 -6.53
N PRO A 61 -0.24 -6.46 -5.85
CA PRO A 61 -0.92 -7.11 -4.72
C PRO A 61 -0.79 -6.30 -3.43
N THR A 62 0.25 -5.49 -3.34
CA THR A 62 0.62 -4.54 -2.30
C THR A 62 1.60 -3.51 -2.89
N HIS A 63 1.91 -2.43 -2.17
CA HIS A 63 2.80 -1.37 -2.66
C HIS A 63 3.95 -1.03 -1.70
N GLU A 64 4.28 -1.88 -0.73
CA GLU A 64 5.36 -1.60 0.24
C GLU A 64 6.67 -1.25 -0.44
N GLU A 65 7.04 -1.96 -1.52
CA GLU A 65 8.24 -1.71 -2.30
C GLU A 65 8.25 -0.28 -2.86
N MET A 66 7.11 0.15 -3.40
CA MET A 66 7.00 1.48 -4.02
C MET A 66 7.07 2.60 -2.99
N PHE A 67 6.42 2.43 -1.83
CA PHE A 67 6.53 3.39 -0.73
C PHE A 67 7.95 3.49 -0.19
N THR A 68 8.61 2.34 -0.01
CA THR A 68 10.00 2.29 0.46
C THR A 68 10.96 2.96 -0.51
N LEU A 69 10.80 2.71 -1.81
CA LEU A 69 11.61 3.37 -2.84
C LEU A 69 11.37 4.87 -2.88
N LEU A 70 10.11 5.31 -2.79
CA LEU A 70 9.77 6.73 -2.75
C LEU A 70 10.43 7.44 -1.56
N VAL A 71 10.33 6.86 -0.37
CA VAL A 71 10.94 7.44 0.84
C VAL A 71 12.46 7.45 0.71
N LYS A 72 13.07 6.38 0.22
CA LYS A 72 14.51 6.31 -0.03
C LYS A 72 15.00 7.41 -0.99
N ASP A 73 14.21 7.73 -2.01
CA ASP A 73 14.59 8.73 -3.00
C ASP A 73 14.38 10.16 -2.53
N LEU A 74 13.32 10.42 -1.74
CA LEU A 74 12.95 11.78 -1.31
C LEU A 74 13.61 12.21 0.00
N TYR A 75 13.85 11.28 0.92
CA TYR A 75 14.34 11.59 2.26
C TYR A 75 15.78 11.12 2.41
N SER A 76 16.69 12.07 2.58
CA SER A 76 18.13 11.81 2.69
C SER A 76 18.67 11.96 4.12
N SER A 77 17.84 12.42 5.06
CA SER A 77 18.24 12.66 6.45
C SER A 77 17.22 12.04 7.42
N TYR A 78 17.74 11.49 8.52
CA TYR A 78 16.90 11.05 9.64
C TYR A 78 16.06 12.19 10.26
N LYS A 79 16.44 13.46 10.01
CA LYS A 79 15.69 14.63 10.47
C LYS A 79 14.37 14.84 9.72
N ASP A 80 14.21 14.18 8.58
CA ASP A 80 12.98 14.21 7.78
C ASP A 80 11.94 13.22 8.31
N LEU A 81 12.33 12.34 9.26
CA LEU A 81 11.48 11.36 9.90
C LEU A 81 10.94 11.86 11.25
N PRO A 82 9.77 11.40 11.72
CA PRO A 82 8.96 10.33 11.10
C PRO A 82 8.15 10.85 9.90
N VAL A 83 7.82 9.94 8.98
CA VAL A 83 6.89 10.20 7.90
C VAL A 83 5.90 9.04 7.76
N THR A 84 4.63 9.34 7.59
CA THR A 84 3.59 8.36 7.28
C THR A 84 2.95 8.72 5.96
N LEU A 85 2.97 7.78 5.04
CA LEU A 85 2.38 7.90 3.71
C LEU A 85 1.27 6.87 3.55
N TYR A 86 0.21 7.21 2.83
CA TYR A 86 -0.86 6.26 2.52
C TYR A 86 -1.40 6.46 1.12
N GLN A 87 -2.12 5.48 0.63
CA GLN A 87 -2.92 5.58 -0.58
C GLN A 87 -4.26 4.86 -0.42
N ILE A 88 -5.20 5.21 -1.29
CA ILE A 88 -6.41 4.44 -1.54
C ILE A 88 -6.34 4.00 -3.00
N GLN A 89 -6.04 2.72 -3.24
CA GLN A 89 -5.73 2.20 -4.56
C GLN A 89 -6.23 0.76 -4.74
N ASN A 90 -6.52 0.40 -5.99
CA ASN A 90 -6.83 -0.98 -6.35
C ASN A 90 -5.64 -1.89 -6.09
N LYS A 91 -5.94 -3.06 -5.55
CA LYS A 91 -5.02 -4.19 -5.39
C LYS A 91 -5.55 -5.37 -6.19
N TYR A 92 -4.62 -6.19 -6.62
CA TYR A 92 -4.90 -7.33 -7.49
C TYR A 92 -4.25 -8.59 -6.91
N ARG A 93 -5.05 -9.62 -6.69
CA ARG A 93 -4.56 -10.93 -6.24
C ARG A 93 -5.29 -12.00 -7.01
N ASP A 94 -4.57 -12.89 -7.67
CA ASP A 94 -5.17 -14.01 -8.42
C ASP A 94 -5.70 -15.10 -7.47
N GLU A 95 -6.73 -14.70 -6.73
CA GLU A 95 -7.34 -15.52 -5.70
C GLU A 95 -8.00 -16.76 -6.33
N ALA A 96 -7.54 -17.94 -5.93
CA ALA A 96 -8.00 -19.20 -6.47
C ALA A 96 -9.49 -19.49 -6.19
N ARG A 97 -10.03 -18.93 -5.08
CA ARG A 97 -11.42 -19.16 -4.65
C ARG A 97 -12.07 -17.84 -4.20
N PRO A 98 -12.41 -16.93 -5.14
CA PRO A 98 -13.17 -15.72 -4.82
C PRO A 98 -14.51 -16.12 -4.20
N ARG A 99 -14.94 -15.37 -3.18
CA ARG A 99 -16.21 -15.65 -2.48
C ARG A 99 -16.73 -14.44 -1.72
N ALA A 100 -17.97 -14.55 -1.26
CA ALA A 100 -18.64 -13.55 -0.44
C ALA A 100 -18.70 -12.15 -1.08
N GLY A 101 -18.91 -12.10 -2.40
CA GLY A 101 -19.05 -10.84 -3.17
C GLY A 101 -17.82 -9.96 -3.04
N LEU A 102 -17.93 -8.86 -2.29
CA LEU A 102 -16.86 -7.89 -2.14
C LEU A 102 -15.79 -8.28 -1.11
N LEU A 103 -16.02 -9.29 -0.29
CA LEU A 103 -15.09 -9.61 0.82
C LEU A 103 -13.82 -10.32 0.36
N ARG A 104 -13.89 -11.11 -0.72
CA ARG A 104 -12.74 -11.84 -1.25
C ARG A 104 -12.78 -11.90 -2.77
N GLY A 105 -12.33 -10.83 -3.40
CA GLY A 105 -12.25 -10.68 -4.85
C GLY A 105 -10.82 -10.69 -5.36
N ARG A 106 -10.67 -10.66 -6.68
CA ARG A 106 -9.37 -10.56 -7.38
C ARG A 106 -8.91 -9.12 -7.57
N GLU A 107 -9.85 -8.20 -7.59
CA GLU A 107 -9.61 -6.75 -7.60
C GLU A 107 -10.42 -6.11 -6.49
N PHE A 108 -9.77 -5.30 -5.67
CA PHE A 108 -10.42 -4.59 -4.56
C PHE A 108 -9.66 -3.32 -4.22
N VAL A 109 -10.37 -2.35 -3.66
CA VAL A 109 -9.76 -1.11 -3.17
C VAL A 109 -9.25 -1.32 -1.75
N MET A 110 -8.02 -0.90 -1.51
CA MET A 110 -7.40 -0.94 -0.19
C MET A 110 -6.91 0.47 0.17
N LYS A 111 -7.12 0.88 1.43
CA LYS A 111 -6.30 1.89 2.06
C LYS A 111 -5.11 1.17 2.69
N ASP A 112 -3.95 1.47 2.25
CA ASP A 112 -2.70 1.01 2.83
C ASP A 112 -1.84 2.21 3.24
N ALA A 113 -1.29 2.15 4.46
CA ALA A 113 -0.45 3.19 5.03
C ALA A 113 0.85 2.58 5.55
N TYR A 114 1.92 3.34 5.43
CA TYR A 114 3.28 2.93 5.79
C TYR A 114 3.93 4.06 6.56
N SER A 115 4.46 3.76 7.75
CA SER A 115 5.25 4.69 8.54
C SER A 115 6.72 4.36 8.46
N PHE A 116 7.54 5.40 8.50
CA PHE A 116 8.99 5.32 8.52
C PHE A 116 9.46 6.14 9.71
N ASP A 117 10.05 5.48 10.68
CA ASP A 117 10.35 6.01 12.00
C ASP A 117 11.85 5.89 12.29
N ILE A 118 12.36 6.68 13.24
CA ILE A 118 13.80 6.70 13.56
C ILE A 118 14.19 5.51 14.45
N ASN A 119 13.26 5.08 15.31
CA ASN A 119 13.49 4.04 16.32
C ASN A 119 12.18 3.32 16.67
N ASP A 120 12.28 2.31 17.52
CA ASP A 120 11.14 1.47 17.93
C ASP A 120 10.07 2.26 18.70
N GLU A 121 10.46 3.28 19.48
CA GLU A 121 9.51 4.13 20.19
C GLU A 121 8.68 4.97 19.21
N GLY A 122 9.32 5.51 18.17
CA GLY A 122 8.64 6.20 17.08
C GLY A 122 7.70 5.28 16.31
N LEU A 123 8.17 4.06 15.99
CA LEU A 123 7.34 3.05 15.33
C LEU A 123 6.10 2.71 16.15
N GLU A 124 6.24 2.51 17.46
CA GLU A 124 5.11 2.24 18.35
C GLU A 124 4.14 3.43 18.37
N ALA A 125 4.64 4.67 18.45
CA ALA A 125 3.81 5.87 18.41
C ALA A 125 3.02 5.97 17.10
N SER A 126 3.66 5.72 15.96
CA SER A 126 3.01 5.67 14.64
C SER A 126 1.96 4.56 14.55
N TYR A 127 2.25 3.38 15.11
CA TYR A 127 1.29 2.27 15.17
C TYR A 127 0.06 2.65 15.99
N GLN A 128 0.22 3.24 17.17
CA GLN A 128 -0.90 3.64 18.02
C GLN A 128 -1.72 4.77 17.39
N ALA A 129 -1.10 5.70 16.68
CA ALA A 129 -1.81 6.73 15.92
C ALA A 129 -2.70 6.13 14.82
N GLN A 130 -2.20 5.14 14.07
CA GLN A 130 -2.97 4.43 13.06
C GLN A 130 -4.11 3.60 13.69
N ARG A 131 -3.84 2.92 14.81
CA ARG A 131 -4.86 2.18 15.57
C ARG A 131 -6.01 3.09 16.00
N ALA A 132 -5.69 4.23 16.61
CA ALA A 132 -6.69 5.19 17.05
C ALA A 132 -7.50 5.77 15.87
N ALA A 133 -6.88 5.97 14.71
CA ALA A 133 -7.59 6.36 13.50
C ALA A 133 -8.58 5.28 13.04
N TYR A 134 -8.20 4.00 13.07
CA TYR A 134 -9.12 2.90 12.76
C TYR A 134 -10.30 2.80 13.73
N GLU A 135 -10.09 3.01 15.02
CA GLU A 135 -11.17 3.03 16.02
C GLU A 135 -12.20 4.14 15.76
N ARG A 136 -11.79 5.24 15.11
CA ARG A 136 -12.71 6.32 14.71
C ARG A 136 -13.37 6.08 13.36
N ILE A 137 -12.74 5.32 12.47
CA ILE A 137 -13.29 4.97 11.15
C ILE A 137 -14.41 3.93 11.28
N PHE A 138 -14.30 2.97 12.19
CA PHE A 138 -15.22 1.84 12.37
C PHE A 138 -16.11 1.98 13.61
#